data_99e0dea0cb112add2eb2354533806f3f
#
_entry.id   99e0dea0cb112add2eb2354533806f3f
#
_cell.length_a   1.000
_cell.length_b   1.000
_cell.length_c   1.000
_cell.angle_alpha   90.00
_cell.angle_beta   90.00
_cell.angle_gamma   90.00
#
_symmetry.space_group_name_H-M   'P 1'
#
loop_
_entity.id
_entity.type
_entity.pdbx_description
1 polymer ?
#
loop_
_entity_poly.entity_id
_entity_poly.type
_entity_poly.pdbx_seq_one_letter_code
_entity_poly.pdbx_strand_id
1 'polypeptide(L)'
;MRILFLGDVVGISGCSKILNNLRSEIDKKKIDFVIVNGENSAEPGVGLTEKTCKDFFNCGVNVITTGNHVWDQKDILNFIDKENRLLRPQNLFEPIPGKGFEIFTIPTKVKIGVLNLMGN
;
A
#
# COMPACT_ATOMS: atom_id res chain seq x y z
N MET A 1 -11.68 13.54 -10.73
CA MET A 1 -10.86 12.71 -9.81
C MET A 1 -9.89 11.85 -10.61
N ARG A 2 -8.62 11.81 -10.21
CA ARG A 2 -7.56 10.99 -10.83
C ARG A 2 -6.94 10.09 -9.78
N ILE A 3 -6.96 8.79 -10.03
CA ILE A 3 -6.37 7.77 -9.16
C ILE A 3 -5.14 7.21 -9.88
N LEU A 4 -4.02 7.14 -9.17
CA LEU A 4 -2.81 6.45 -9.63
C LEU A 4 -2.71 5.11 -8.91
N PHE A 5 -2.61 4.03 -9.67
CA PHE A 5 -2.32 2.70 -9.16
C PHE A 5 -0.93 2.25 -9.60
N LEU A 6 -0.07 1.92 -8.65
CA LEU A 6 1.27 1.39 -8.88
C LEU A 6 1.28 -0.08 -8.48
N GLY A 7 1.35 -0.97 -9.47
CA GLY A 7 1.30 -2.42 -9.24
C GLY A 7 2.67 -3.01 -8.94
N ASP A 8 2.68 -4.03 -8.12
CA ASP A 8 3.81 -4.92 -7.80
C ASP A 8 5.19 -4.25 -7.69
N VAL A 9 5.33 -3.42 -6.67
CA VAL A 9 6.61 -2.74 -6.38
C VAL A 9 7.57 -3.74 -5.75
N VAL A 10 8.68 -4.01 -6.43
CA VAL A 10 9.65 -5.04 -6.04
C VAL A 10 10.97 -4.42 -5.55
N GLY A 11 11.34 -4.74 -4.31
CA GLY A 11 12.64 -4.49 -3.72
C GLY A 11 13.09 -3.03 -3.70
N ILE A 12 14.37 -2.82 -3.46
CA ILE A 12 14.98 -1.48 -3.31
C ILE A 12 14.80 -0.63 -4.58
N SER A 13 14.98 -1.22 -5.75
CA SER A 13 14.92 -0.47 -7.02
C SER A 13 13.52 0.08 -7.31
N GLY A 14 12.48 -0.74 -7.08
CA GLY A 14 11.08 -0.31 -7.21
C GLY A 14 10.73 0.79 -6.21
N CYS A 15 11.10 0.59 -4.94
CA CYS A 15 10.89 1.58 -3.88
C CYS A 15 11.58 2.91 -4.19
N SER A 16 12.87 2.88 -4.57
CA SER A 16 13.64 4.08 -4.90
C SER A 16 12.99 4.89 -6.04
N LYS A 17 12.46 4.20 -7.05
CA LYS A 17 11.79 4.85 -8.17
C LYS A 17 10.55 5.64 -7.70
N ILE A 18 9.75 5.04 -6.81
CA ILE A 18 8.58 5.69 -6.24
C ILE A 18 8.99 6.85 -5.34
N LEU A 19 9.88 6.63 -4.38
CA LEU A 19 10.29 7.64 -3.42
C LEU A 19 10.88 8.89 -4.09
N ASN A 20 11.61 8.71 -5.19
CA ASN A 20 12.27 9.80 -5.89
C ASN A 20 11.35 10.58 -6.86
N ASN A 21 10.23 9.99 -7.31
CA ASN A 21 9.44 10.58 -8.40
C ASN A 21 7.97 10.83 -8.05
N LEU A 22 7.39 10.09 -7.11
CA LEU A 22 5.94 10.08 -6.92
C LEU A 22 5.38 11.48 -6.61
N ARG A 23 6.02 12.24 -5.71
CA ARG A 23 5.55 13.58 -5.35
C ARG A 23 5.44 14.50 -6.58
N SER A 24 6.47 14.50 -7.41
CA SER A 24 6.49 15.27 -8.66
C SER A 24 5.38 14.83 -9.64
N GLU A 25 5.14 13.53 -9.75
CA GLU A 25 4.08 13.01 -10.62
C GLU A 25 2.67 13.34 -10.10
N ILE A 26 2.47 13.30 -8.77
CA ILE A 26 1.20 13.72 -8.15
C ILE A 26 0.89 15.17 -8.53
N ASP A 27 1.84 16.08 -8.34
CA ASP A 27 1.67 17.50 -8.61
C ASP A 27 1.45 17.77 -10.10
N LYS A 28 2.29 17.19 -10.94
CA LYS A 28 2.28 17.38 -12.40
C LYS A 28 1.01 16.86 -13.05
N LYS A 29 0.52 15.71 -12.60
CA LYS A 29 -0.68 15.05 -13.17
C LYS A 29 -1.95 15.36 -12.40
N LYS A 30 -1.85 16.10 -11.28
CA LYS A 30 -2.97 16.42 -10.38
C LYS A 30 -3.69 15.14 -9.94
N ILE A 31 -2.92 14.22 -9.34
CA ILE A 31 -3.43 12.97 -8.81
C ILE A 31 -4.11 13.23 -7.46
N ASP A 32 -5.33 12.74 -7.30
CA ASP A 32 -6.12 12.90 -6.08
C ASP A 32 -5.91 11.76 -5.07
N PHE A 33 -5.55 10.57 -5.55
CA PHE A 33 -5.41 9.38 -4.71
C PHE A 33 -4.40 8.39 -5.30
N VAL A 34 -3.52 7.85 -4.45
CA VAL A 34 -2.46 6.93 -4.86
C VAL A 34 -2.59 5.60 -4.12
N ILE A 35 -2.66 4.53 -4.89
CA ILE A 35 -2.66 3.14 -4.42
C ILE A 35 -1.36 2.48 -4.86
N VAL A 36 -0.71 1.76 -3.94
CA VAL A 36 0.51 0.99 -4.25
C VAL A 36 0.28 -0.46 -3.83
N ASN A 37 0.53 -1.42 -4.72
CA ASN A 37 0.75 -2.79 -4.30
C ASN A 37 2.21 -2.92 -3.84
N GLY A 38 2.38 -3.09 -2.54
CA GLY A 38 3.69 -3.12 -1.89
C GLY A 38 4.08 -4.48 -1.34
N GLU A 39 3.39 -5.55 -1.72
CA GLU A 39 3.63 -6.88 -1.13
C GLU A 39 5.05 -7.42 -1.31
N ASN A 40 5.79 -6.93 -2.31
CA ASN A 40 7.16 -7.34 -2.64
C ASN A 40 8.19 -6.22 -2.43
N SER A 41 7.85 -5.18 -1.67
CA SER A 41 8.66 -3.95 -1.56
C SER A 41 9.80 -4.03 -0.57
N ALA A 42 9.89 -5.06 0.27
CA ALA A 42 11.04 -5.26 1.15
C ALA A 42 12.33 -5.51 0.37
N GLU A 43 13.49 -5.27 1.01
CA GLU A 43 14.80 -5.41 0.38
C GLU A 43 15.03 -6.75 -0.36
N PRO A 44 14.62 -7.91 0.19
CA PRO A 44 14.74 -9.18 -0.53
C PRO A 44 13.82 -9.31 -1.75
N GLY A 45 12.87 -8.39 -1.96
CA GLY A 45 11.88 -8.47 -3.04
C GLY A 45 10.65 -9.31 -2.72
N VAL A 46 10.44 -9.67 -1.45
CA VAL A 46 9.26 -10.37 -0.94
C VAL A 46 8.83 -9.81 0.42
N GLY A 47 7.54 -9.60 0.60
CA GLY A 47 6.99 -8.97 1.78
C GLY A 47 7.17 -7.45 1.78
N LEU A 48 6.77 -6.83 2.88
CA LEU A 48 6.97 -5.41 3.14
C LEU A 48 7.28 -5.21 4.62
N THR A 49 7.91 -4.08 4.94
CA THR A 49 8.27 -3.71 6.31
C THR A 49 7.51 -2.47 6.76
N GLU A 50 7.42 -2.26 8.07
CA GLU A 50 6.87 -1.02 8.63
C GLU A 50 7.59 0.21 8.09
N LYS A 51 8.93 0.14 7.97
CA LYS A 51 9.74 1.23 7.41
C LYS A 51 9.31 1.55 5.97
N THR A 52 9.20 0.55 5.11
CA THR A 52 8.78 0.73 3.71
C THR A 52 7.39 1.35 3.62
N CYS A 53 6.45 0.89 4.46
CA CYS A 53 5.11 1.48 4.53
C CYS A 53 5.16 2.97 4.87
N LYS A 54 5.91 3.34 5.91
CA LYS A 54 6.07 4.74 6.33
C LYS A 54 6.70 5.60 5.25
N ASP A 55 7.73 5.09 4.58
CA ASP A 55 8.38 5.79 3.47
C ASP A 55 7.38 6.06 2.32
N PHE A 56 6.56 5.10 1.95
CA PHE A 56 5.52 5.27 0.95
C PHE A 56 4.48 6.32 1.37
N PHE A 57 3.95 6.24 2.59
CA PHE A 57 2.98 7.22 3.07
C PHE A 57 3.57 8.64 3.10
N ASN A 58 4.82 8.78 3.51
CA ASN A 58 5.50 10.08 3.56
C ASN A 58 5.72 10.69 2.17
N CYS A 59 5.87 9.89 1.12
CA CYS A 59 6.03 10.40 -0.25
C CYS A 59 4.71 10.64 -1.00
N GLY A 60 3.56 10.32 -0.40
CA GLY A 60 2.24 10.63 -0.95
C GLY A 60 1.36 9.46 -1.32
N VAL A 61 1.73 8.22 -0.94
CA VAL A 61 0.86 7.05 -1.07
C VAL A 61 -0.29 7.15 -0.07
N ASN A 62 -1.53 6.93 -0.51
CA ASN A 62 -2.71 6.97 0.34
C ASN A 62 -3.06 5.60 0.93
N VAL A 63 -2.83 4.52 0.18
CA VAL A 63 -3.10 3.15 0.64
C VAL A 63 -2.13 2.17 0.00
N ILE A 64 -1.73 1.17 0.78
CA ILE A 64 -0.91 0.05 0.33
C ILE A 64 -1.78 -1.21 0.33
N THR A 65 -1.83 -1.90 -0.80
CA THR A 65 -2.41 -3.23 -0.93
C THR A 65 -1.30 -4.29 -0.92
N THR A 66 -1.65 -5.51 -0.59
CA THR A 66 -0.71 -6.63 -0.50
C THR A 66 -1.28 -7.89 -1.15
N GLY A 67 -0.63 -9.02 -0.97
CA GLY A 67 -1.04 -10.32 -1.47
C GLY A 67 -0.54 -11.44 -0.56
N ASN A 68 -0.17 -12.59 -1.14
CA ASN A 68 0.27 -13.77 -0.39
C ASN A 68 1.57 -13.55 0.39
N HIS A 69 2.42 -12.58 0.02
CA HIS A 69 3.68 -12.24 0.69
C HIS A 69 3.55 -11.25 1.85
N VAL A 70 2.33 -10.88 2.24
CA VAL A 70 2.08 -9.87 3.30
C VAL A 70 2.75 -10.24 4.64
N TRP A 71 2.92 -11.53 4.93
CA TRP A 71 3.47 -12.05 6.20
C TRP A 71 4.97 -12.40 6.15
N ASP A 72 5.64 -12.23 5.02
CA ASP A 72 7.03 -12.67 4.86
C ASP A 72 8.01 -11.88 5.72
N GLN A 73 7.69 -10.63 6.06
CA GLN A 73 8.45 -9.83 7.01
C GLN A 73 7.71 -9.75 8.34
N LYS A 74 8.32 -10.26 9.41
CA LYS A 74 7.65 -10.44 10.73
C LYS A 74 7.24 -9.13 11.41
N ASP A 75 7.94 -8.03 11.16
CA ASP A 75 7.63 -6.74 11.78
C ASP A 75 6.25 -6.20 11.38
N ILE A 76 5.74 -6.62 10.21
CA ILE A 76 4.42 -6.21 9.74
C ILE A 76 3.29 -6.65 10.66
N LEU A 77 3.44 -7.77 11.37
CA LEU A 77 2.44 -8.31 12.29
C LEU A 77 2.08 -7.32 13.42
N ASN A 78 3.06 -6.56 13.88
CA ASN A 78 2.85 -5.58 14.95
C ASN A 78 2.34 -4.23 14.44
N PHE A 79 2.42 -3.99 13.14
CA PHE A 79 2.09 -2.72 12.49
C PHE A 79 0.71 -2.74 11.82
N ILE A 80 0.35 -3.84 11.16
CA ILE A 80 -0.83 -3.92 10.29
C ILE A 80 -2.16 -3.61 10.97
N ASP A 81 -2.31 -4.00 12.25
CA ASP A 81 -3.53 -3.71 13.03
C ASP A 81 -3.69 -2.21 13.37
N LYS A 82 -2.59 -1.47 13.35
CA LYS A 82 -2.54 -0.06 13.76
C LYS A 82 -2.58 0.90 12.58
N GLU A 83 -2.42 0.39 11.35
CA GLU A 83 -2.32 1.22 10.15
C GLU A 83 -3.49 0.94 9.19
N ASN A 84 -4.47 1.83 9.18
CA ASN A 84 -5.66 1.72 8.33
C ASN A 84 -5.38 1.81 6.82
N ARG A 85 -4.21 2.32 6.46
CA ARG A 85 -3.78 2.49 5.06
C ARG A 85 -3.02 1.29 4.50
N LEU A 86 -2.86 0.25 5.31
CA LEU A 86 -2.24 -1.01 4.90
C LEU A 86 -3.29 -2.12 4.88
N LEU A 87 -3.57 -2.65 3.70
CA LEU A 87 -4.60 -3.66 3.48
C LEU A 87 -3.98 -5.01 3.11
N ARG A 88 -4.40 -6.06 3.81
CA ARG A 88 -4.15 -7.44 3.44
C ARG A 88 -5.27 -7.97 2.54
N PRO A 89 -5.12 -9.11 1.86
CA PRO A 89 -6.26 -9.71 1.17
C PRO A 89 -7.42 -10.01 2.12
N GLN A 90 -8.62 -9.54 1.78
CA GLN A 90 -9.82 -9.74 2.60
C GLN A 90 -10.26 -11.20 2.65
N ASN A 91 -9.97 -11.96 1.59
CA ASN A 91 -10.35 -13.36 1.45
C ASN A 91 -9.32 -14.35 2.02
N LEU A 92 -8.44 -13.93 2.91
CA LEU A 92 -7.65 -14.82 3.74
C LEU A 92 -8.50 -15.40 4.88
N PHE A 93 -8.15 -16.61 5.34
CA PHE A 93 -8.86 -17.25 6.44
C PHE A 93 -8.68 -16.50 7.78
N GLU A 94 -9.76 -16.23 8.45
CA GLU A 94 -9.78 -15.61 9.78
C GLU A 94 -9.56 -16.67 10.90
N PRO A 95 -9.07 -16.28 12.11
CA PRO A 95 -8.71 -14.91 12.50
C PRO A 95 -7.24 -14.56 12.17
N ILE A 96 -7.03 -13.43 11.51
CA ILE A 96 -5.68 -12.91 11.21
C ILE A 96 -5.66 -11.38 11.40
N PRO A 97 -4.49 -10.77 11.74
CA PRO A 97 -4.41 -9.33 11.95
C PRO A 97 -4.65 -8.53 10.67
N GLY A 98 -4.99 -7.25 10.85
CA GLY A 98 -5.26 -6.32 9.76
C GLY A 98 -6.61 -6.50 9.09
N LYS A 99 -6.86 -5.72 8.07
CA LYS A 99 -8.10 -5.72 7.29
C LYS A 99 -7.82 -5.63 5.79
N GLY A 100 -8.79 -6.03 4.98
CA GLY A 100 -8.68 -6.01 3.53
C GLY A 100 -9.54 -4.96 2.84
N PHE A 101 -10.31 -4.17 3.60
CA PHE A 101 -11.18 -3.12 3.08
C PHE A 101 -11.10 -1.88 3.96
N GLU A 102 -11.08 -0.69 3.31
CA GLU A 102 -11.18 0.60 4.00
C GLU A 102 -11.81 1.65 3.08
N ILE A 103 -12.45 2.65 3.70
CA ILE A 103 -13.01 3.83 3.03
C ILE A 103 -12.16 5.05 3.37
N PHE A 104 -11.64 5.71 2.35
CA PHE A 104 -10.82 6.92 2.46
C PHE A 104 -11.62 8.13 1.99
N THR A 105 -11.45 9.27 2.66
CA THR A 105 -12.06 10.54 2.24
C THR A 105 -10.95 11.46 1.76
N ILE A 106 -11.02 11.91 0.51
CA ILE A 106 -10.07 12.88 -0.05
C ILE A 106 -10.52 14.33 0.25
N PRO A 107 -9.64 15.36 0.08
CA PRO A 107 -9.98 16.75 0.42
C PRO A 107 -11.25 17.30 -0.22
N THR A 108 -11.64 16.82 -1.40
CA THR A 108 -12.89 17.18 -2.08
C THR A 108 -14.14 16.53 -1.46
N LYS A 109 -13.99 15.83 -0.32
CA LYS A 109 -15.05 15.07 0.39
C LYS A 109 -15.58 13.85 -0.37
N VAL A 110 -14.96 13.47 -1.47
CA VAL A 110 -15.27 12.21 -2.15
C VAL A 110 -14.73 11.04 -1.33
N LYS A 111 -15.52 9.99 -1.22
CA LYS A 111 -15.14 8.74 -0.54
C LYS A 111 -14.68 7.72 -1.56
N ILE A 112 -13.55 7.05 -1.25
CA ILE A 112 -12.96 6.00 -2.07
C ILE A 112 -12.88 4.73 -1.23
N GLY A 113 -13.62 3.69 -1.61
CA GLY A 113 -13.51 2.37 -1.02
C GLY A 113 -12.41 1.58 -1.73
N VAL A 114 -11.48 1.00 -0.97
CA VAL A 114 -10.43 0.11 -1.48
C VAL A 114 -10.62 -1.27 -0.88
N LEU A 115 -10.81 -2.27 -1.73
CA LEU A 115 -10.93 -3.68 -1.35
C LEU A 115 -9.74 -4.44 -1.95
N ASN A 116 -8.96 -5.10 -1.10
CA ASN A 116 -7.86 -5.96 -1.52
C ASN A 116 -8.32 -7.42 -1.53
N LEU A 117 -8.17 -8.08 -2.65
CA LEU A 117 -8.48 -9.50 -2.81
C LEU A 117 -7.30 -10.23 -3.44
N MET A 118 -7.15 -11.48 -3.06
CA MET A 118 -6.18 -12.41 -3.65
C MET A 118 -6.92 -13.43 -4.52
N GLY A 119 -6.36 -13.76 -5.66
CA GLY A 119 -6.86 -14.85 -6.50
C GLY A 119 -6.69 -16.23 -5.86
N ASN A 120 -7.34 -17.20 -6.41
CA ASN A 120 -7.23 -18.60 -5.98
C ASN A 120 -5.95 -19.24 -6.54
#